data_0325d3f7a41b89eb15d8fe210aac1429
#
_entry.id   0325d3f7a41b89eb15d8fe210aac1429
#
_cell.length_a   1.000
_cell.length_b   1.000
_cell.length_c   1.000
_cell.angle_alpha   90.00
_cell.angle_beta   90.00
_cell.angle_gamma   90.00
#
_symmetry.space_group_name_H-M   'P 1'
#
loop_
_entity.id
_entity.type
_entity.pdbx_description
1 polymer ?
#
loop_
_entity_poly.entity_id
_entity_poly.type
_entity_poly.pdbx_seq_one_letter_code
_entity_poly.pdbx_strand_id
1 'polypeptide(L)' 'MPLVYPNMQLSEVVEEHPSLIPVINRFGIRLGLGDKSVKTLCEEHSLDTDFLLTVINT' A
#
# COMPACT_ATOMS: atom_id res chain seq x y z
N MET A 1 -6.32 -16.32 2.65
CA MET A 1 -6.64 -14.91 2.78
C MET A 1 -5.44 -14.05 2.43
N PRO A 2 -5.56 -13.19 1.45
CA PRO A 2 -4.41 -12.37 1.07
C PRO A 2 -4.12 -11.33 2.14
N LEU A 3 -2.85 -11.23 2.49
CA LEU A 3 -2.39 -10.25 3.45
C LEU A 3 -1.35 -9.36 2.79
N VAL A 4 -1.41 -8.09 3.13
CA VAL A 4 -0.41 -7.13 2.70
C VAL A 4 0.52 -6.88 3.88
N TYR A 5 1.81 -6.99 3.64
CA TYR A 5 2.83 -6.81 4.66
C TYR A 5 3.53 -5.47 4.48
N PRO A 6 4.06 -4.88 5.56
CA PRO A 6 4.72 -3.58 5.46
C PRO A 6 5.90 -3.55 4.49
N ASN A 7 6.62 -4.66 4.36
CA ASN A 7 7.79 -4.71 3.49
C ASN A 7 7.48 -5.21 2.07
N MET A 8 6.19 -5.42 1.74
CA MET A 8 5.81 -5.73 0.37
C MET A 8 5.99 -4.50 -0.50
N GLN A 9 6.44 -4.72 -1.74
CA GLN A 9 6.52 -3.64 -2.70
C GLN A 9 5.13 -3.30 -3.21
N LEU A 10 4.90 -2.01 -3.48
CA LEU A 10 3.58 -1.57 -3.92
C LEU A 10 3.18 -2.21 -5.23
N SER A 11 4.13 -2.40 -6.15
CA SER A 11 3.85 -3.06 -7.41
C SER A 11 3.31 -4.47 -7.19
N GLU A 12 3.85 -5.17 -6.22
CA GLU A 12 3.41 -6.50 -5.87
C GLU A 12 1.99 -6.48 -5.31
N VAL A 13 1.70 -5.50 -4.46
CA VAL A 13 0.37 -5.36 -3.86
C VAL A 13 -0.69 -5.14 -4.93
N VAL A 14 -0.47 -4.22 -5.85
CA VAL A 14 -1.48 -3.92 -6.87
C VAL A 14 -1.57 -5.02 -7.91
N GLU A 15 -0.50 -5.76 -8.13
CA GLU A 15 -0.51 -6.87 -9.07
C GLU A 15 -1.36 -8.02 -8.55
N GLU A 16 -1.26 -8.32 -7.27
CA GLU A 16 -2.02 -9.40 -6.65
C GLU A 16 -3.42 -8.96 -6.23
N HIS A 17 -3.59 -7.68 -5.92
CA HIS A 17 -4.87 -7.15 -5.42
C HIS A 17 -5.23 -5.86 -6.13
N PRO A 18 -5.60 -5.92 -7.43
CA PRO A 18 -5.90 -4.69 -8.17
C PRO A 18 -7.07 -3.90 -7.59
N SER A 19 -7.95 -4.55 -6.86
CA SER A 19 -9.06 -3.83 -6.23
C SER A 19 -8.61 -2.86 -5.14
N LEU A 20 -7.36 -2.94 -4.71
CA LEU A 20 -6.84 -2.01 -3.71
C LEU A 20 -6.33 -0.71 -4.31
N ILE A 21 -6.25 -0.62 -5.64
CA ILE A 21 -5.76 0.59 -6.29
C ILE A 21 -6.56 1.83 -5.87
N PRO A 22 -7.91 1.82 -5.90
CA PRO A 22 -8.67 3.00 -5.45
C PRO A 22 -8.43 3.34 -3.98
N VAL A 23 -8.27 2.31 -3.14
CA VAL A 23 -8.02 2.52 -1.72
C VAL A 23 -6.68 3.20 -1.51
N ILE A 24 -5.64 2.70 -2.17
CA ILE A 24 -4.30 3.26 -2.06
C ILE A 24 -4.28 4.70 -2.54
N ASN A 25 -4.97 4.98 -3.64
CA ASN A 25 -5.04 6.34 -4.18
C ASN A 25 -5.72 7.32 -3.22
N ARG A 26 -6.66 6.85 -2.43
CA ARG A 26 -7.34 7.69 -1.45
C ARG A 26 -6.42 8.18 -0.35
N PHE A 27 -5.36 7.45 -0.08
CA PHE A 27 -4.36 7.87 0.88
C PHE A 27 -3.33 8.83 0.29
N GLY A 28 -3.50 9.18 -0.99
CA GLY A 28 -2.58 10.11 -1.65
C GLY A 28 -1.34 9.45 -2.20
N ILE A 29 -1.29 8.14 -2.20
CA ILE A 29 -0.15 7.39 -2.70
C ILE A 29 -0.28 7.22 -4.20
N ARG A 30 0.74 7.63 -4.94
CA ARG A 30 0.76 7.49 -6.40
C ARG A 30 1.36 6.16 -6.79
N LEU A 31 0.74 5.53 -7.77
CA LEU A 31 1.23 4.27 -8.31
C LEU A 31 2.18 4.53 -9.48
N GLY A 32 3.12 3.61 -9.68
CA GLY A 32 3.99 3.67 -10.84
C GLY A 32 5.21 4.58 -10.69
N LEU A 33 5.47 5.09 -9.50
CA LEU A 33 6.59 5.98 -9.27
C LEU A 33 7.84 5.28 -8.74
N GLY A 34 7.91 3.99 -8.90
CA GLY A 34 9.03 3.24 -8.39
C GLY A 34 8.53 2.08 -7.57
N ASP A 35 9.47 1.27 -7.14
CA ASP A 35 9.15 0.01 -6.50
C ASP A 35 9.46 0.07 -5.01
N LYS A 36 8.73 0.93 -4.33
CA LYS A 36 8.93 1.14 -2.89
C LYS A 36 8.00 0.23 -2.10
N SER A 37 8.44 -0.11 -0.89
CA SER A 37 7.61 -0.91 0.00
C SER A 37 6.48 -0.07 0.56
N VAL A 38 5.42 -0.76 1.02
CA VAL A 38 4.28 -0.10 1.65
C VAL A 38 4.74 0.74 2.84
N LYS A 39 5.64 0.19 3.66
CA LYS A 39 6.15 0.91 4.82
C LYS A 39 6.86 2.19 4.40
N THR A 40 7.70 2.13 3.39
CA THR A 40 8.44 3.30 2.92
C THR A 40 7.49 4.37 2.42
N LEU A 41 6.46 3.97 1.66
CA LEU A 41 5.49 4.93 1.14
C LEU A 41 4.69 5.58 2.27
N CYS A 42 4.33 4.82 3.28
CA CYS A 42 3.62 5.38 4.42
C CYS A 42 4.50 6.39 5.16
N GLU A 43 5.78 6.10 5.30
CA GLU A 43 6.70 7.03 5.96
C GLU A 43 6.84 8.32 5.15
N GLU A 44 6.95 8.21 3.82
CA GLU A 44 7.09 9.37 2.96
C GLU A 44 5.85 10.26 2.97
N HIS A 45 4.67 9.67 3.13
CA HIS A 45 3.41 10.40 3.14
C HIS A 45 2.92 10.71 4.54
N SER A 46 3.73 10.46 5.55
CA SER A 46 3.38 10.68 6.97
C SER A 46 2.11 9.92 7.35
N LEU A 47 1.97 8.71 6.85
CA LEU A 47 0.83 7.85 7.14
C LEU A 47 1.21 6.79 8.17
N ASP A 48 0.22 6.38 8.96
CA ASP A 48 0.39 5.29 9.90
C ASP A 48 0.31 3.96 9.14
N THR A 49 1.43 3.23 9.09
CA THR A 49 1.50 1.97 8.38
C THR A 49 0.48 0.96 8.92
N ASP A 50 0.36 0.87 10.24
CA ASP A 50 -0.59 -0.07 10.85
C ASP A 50 -2.01 0.26 10.48
N PHE A 51 -2.35 1.54 10.45
CA PHE A 51 -3.70 1.97 10.07
C PHE A 51 -4.00 1.59 8.63
N LEU A 52 -3.08 1.91 7.72
CA LEU A 52 -3.28 1.58 6.31
C LEU A 52 -3.43 0.07 6.11
N LEU A 53 -2.57 -0.71 6.74
CA LEU A 53 -2.64 -2.16 6.62
C LEU A 53 -3.94 -2.72 7.19
N THR A 54 -4.44 -2.14 8.28
CA THR A 54 -5.71 -2.56 8.85
C THR A 54 -6.84 -2.33 7.85
N VAL A 55 -6.85 -1.19 7.19
CA VAL A 55 -7.86 -0.87 6.19
C VAL A 55 -7.76 -1.83 5.00
N ILE A 56 -6.56 -2.07 4.52
CA ILE A 56 -6.33 -2.91 3.35
C ILE A 56 -6.68 -4.37 3.63
N ASN A 57 -6.34 -4.86 4.80
CA ASN A 57 -6.50 -6.28 5.14
C ASN A 57 -7.85 -6.61 5.77
N THR A 58 -8.75 -5.67 5.78
CA THR A 58 -10.10 -5.87 6.35
C THR A 58 -10.91 -6.90 5.58
#